data_a65962cb2fe8a16cf1b45f28941bdf48
#
_entry.id   a65962cb2fe8a16cf1b45f28941bdf48
#
_cell.length_a   1.000
_cell.length_b   1.000
_cell.length_c   1.000
_cell.angle_alpha   90.00
_cell.angle_beta   90.00
_cell.angle_gamma   90.00
#
_symmetry.space_group_name_H-M   'P 1'
#
loop_
_entity.id
_entity.type
_entity.pdbx_description
1 polymer ?
#
loop_
_entity_poly.entity_id
_entity_poly.type
_entity_poly.pdbx_seq_one_letter_code
_entity_poly.pdbx_strand_id
1 'polypeptide(L)'
;MQLGSLLNRNRQPVLGIDIGSSTIKLISVAKDGADYRLEHLAIVPMQAEAMDQNSIKQPTVVSEALSRVWYQSAAKHKRCALAVPLTSTFSRVLYLPAGQAEAELESQVQIEAGQIVPFDVNEVSMDFQVLENETADNDQIAVLLAASRTENVNQLESLVDEAGLELAIVDIDKYALLNSYIGLLETPALHDKTVALMHIGAHSVIFMAVRKCKELYVKDINFGTAQLEQQLAESGLLADAELQNLLDEPDEHIENEFMQPFRQQLVLQVNRALQAYASSSKYQRIEHIILTGGGSRLWQLTEHLHDELELPVEVADFGRRLSVGNKVSRRLLKAHEPSLAVALGLALRGCE
;
A
#
# COMPACT_ATOMS: atom_id res chain seq x y z
N MET A 1 1.82 21.56 9.33
CA MET A 1 1.78 21.71 7.85
C MET A 1 0.43 22.29 7.48
N GLN A 2 0.41 23.42 6.79
CA GLN A 2 -0.84 24.11 6.43
C GLN A 2 -1.54 23.39 5.29
N LEU A 3 -2.78 22.98 5.50
CA LEU A 3 -3.75 22.57 4.47
C LEU A 3 -4.19 23.78 3.63
N GLY A 4 -3.26 24.40 2.98
CA GLY A 4 -3.55 25.53 2.11
C GLY A 4 -3.52 25.12 0.65
N SER A 5 -4.68 25.12 0.02
CA SER A 5 -4.87 25.14 -1.44
C SER A 5 -4.93 23.80 -2.17
N LEU A 6 -6.05 23.13 -2.09
CA LEU A 6 -6.52 22.16 -3.09
C LEU A 6 -6.97 22.81 -4.42
N LEU A 7 -6.91 24.13 -4.52
CA LEU A 7 -7.29 24.88 -5.73
C LEU A 7 -6.07 25.58 -6.32
N ASN A 8 -5.55 25.03 -7.40
CA ASN A 8 -4.58 25.66 -8.31
C ASN A 8 -3.10 25.52 -7.92
N ARG A 9 -2.56 24.31 -7.86
CA ARG A 9 -1.10 24.10 -7.89
C ARG A 9 -0.68 23.46 -9.20
N ASN A 10 0.38 23.98 -9.80
CA ASN A 10 1.20 23.27 -10.79
C ASN A 10 1.44 21.86 -10.28
N ARG A 11 0.69 20.90 -10.84
CA ARG A 11 0.78 19.48 -10.51
C ARG A 11 2.18 19.01 -10.87
N GLN A 12 3.07 19.03 -9.90
CA GLN A 12 4.44 18.53 -10.12
C GLN A 12 4.43 17.03 -9.83
N PRO A 13 4.97 16.23 -10.75
CA PRO A 13 5.05 14.79 -10.53
C PRO A 13 5.83 14.50 -9.24
N VAL A 14 5.39 13.50 -8.50
CA VAL A 14 6.11 12.98 -7.33
C VAL A 14 6.61 11.57 -7.62
N LEU A 15 7.70 11.21 -6.97
CA LEU A 15 8.20 9.85 -6.95
C LEU A 15 7.40 9.08 -5.88
N GLY A 16 6.62 8.10 -6.26
CA GLY A 16 6.03 7.17 -5.30
C GLY A 16 7.10 6.18 -4.85
N ILE A 17 7.44 6.18 -3.57
CA ILE A 17 8.49 5.32 -3.01
C ILE A 17 7.89 4.43 -1.94
N ASP A 18 7.97 3.11 -2.18
CA ASP A 18 7.58 2.07 -1.22
C ASP A 18 8.84 1.50 -0.56
N ILE A 19 8.97 1.71 0.75
CA ILE A 19 10.04 1.15 1.58
C ILE A 19 9.56 -0.18 2.15
N GLY A 20 9.80 -1.26 1.42
CA GLY A 20 9.51 -2.61 1.89
C GLY A 20 10.71 -3.23 2.61
N SER A 21 10.45 -4.28 3.42
CA SER A 21 11.50 -4.98 4.17
C SER A 21 12.50 -5.75 3.28
N SER A 22 12.08 -6.20 2.10
CA SER A 22 12.95 -6.93 1.16
C SER A 22 13.44 -6.05 0.02
N THR A 23 12.70 -5.01 -0.38
CA THR A 23 13.04 -4.14 -1.52
C THR A 23 12.50 -2.73 -1.33
N ILE A 24 13.22 -1.74 -1.84
CA ILE A 24 12.69 -0.38 -2.06
C ILE A 24 12.29 -0.27 -3.53
N LYS A 25 11.09 0.26 -3.78
CA LYS A 25 10.54 0.48 -5.10
C LYS A 25 10.28 1.96 -5.32
N LEU A 26 10.70 2.48 -6.46
CA LEU A 26 10.47 3.86 -6.86
C LEU A 26 9.77 3.90 -8.20
N ILE A 27 8.71 4.67 -8.26
CA ILE A 27 7.87 4.85 -9.46
C ILE A 27 7.59 6.34 -9.68
N SER A 28 7.56 6.74 -10.94
CA SER A 28 6.98 8.01 -11.37
C SER A 28 6.00 7.76 -12.49
N VAL A 29 4.83 8.37 -12.38
CA VAL A 29 3.78 8.31 -13.40
C VAL A 29 3.42 9.71 -13.89
N ALA A 30 2.93 9.79 -15.12
CA ALA A 30 2.34 11.00 -15.69
C ALA A 30 0.94 10.68 -16.21
N LYS A 31 0.02 11.66 -16.20
CA LYS A 31 -1.28 11.53 -16.87
C LYS A 31 -1.08 11.39 -18.37
N ASP A 32 -1.83 10.48 -18.98
CA ASP A 32 -1.86 10.24 -20.42
C ASP A 32 -3.34 10.14 -20.87
N GLY A 33 -3.98 11.28 -21.03
CA GLY A 33 -5.42 11.37 -21.24
C GLY A 33 -6.22 10.94 -20.00
N ALA A 34 -7.04 9.90 -20.15
CA ALA A 34 -7.80 9.28 -19.05
C ALA A 34 -6.99 8.25 -18.25
N ASP A 35 -5.84 7.81 -18.81
CA ASP A 35 -4.97 6.78 -18.24
C ASP A 35 -3.65 7.38 -17.74
N TYR A 36 -2.68 6.53 -17.45
CA TYR A 36 -1.40 6.93 -16.91
C TYR A 36 -0.25 6.32 -17.72
N ARG A 37 0.91 6.98 -17.65
CA ARG A 37 2.15 6.48 -18.24
C ARG A 37 3.23 6.37 -17.18
N LEU A 38 3.83 5.18 -17.07
CA LEU A 38 4.97 4.91 -16.21
C LEU A 38 6.23 5.53 -16.84
N GLU A 39 6.76 6.57 -16.21
CA GLU A 39 7.93 7.32 -16.71
C GLU A 39 9.25 6.78 -16.17
N HIS A 40 9.25 6.38 -14.89
CA HIS A 40 10.43 5.87 -14.20
C HIS A 40 10.04 4.67 -13.32
N LEU A 41 10.93 3.68 -13.28
CA LEU A 41 10.83 2.50 -12.43
C LEU A 41 12.23 2.09 -11.99
N ALA A 42 12.44 1.95 -10.70
CA ALA A 42 13.62 1.31 -10.13
C ALA A 42 13.23 0.48 -8.91
N ILE A 43 13.95 -0.61 -8.71
CA ILE A 43 13.79 -1.52 -7.57
C ILE A 43 15.18 -1.88 -7.08
N VAL A 44 15.44 -1.71 -5.80
CA VAL A 44 16.70 -2.11 -5.18
C VAL A 44 16.44 -3.04 -3.99
N PRO A 45 17.30 -4.03 -3.75
CA PRO A 45 17.17 -4.87 -2.56
C PRO A 45 17.45 -4.06 -1.30
N MET A 46 16.71 -4.40 -0.22
CA MET A 46 16.96 -3.97 1.15
C MET A 46 17.85 -5.00 1.85
N GLN A 47 18.78 -4.52 2.68
CA GLN A 47 19.53 -5.42 3.54
C GLN A 47 18.62 -6.00 4.63
N ALA A 48 18.71 -7.30 4.88
CA ALA A 48 17.79 -8.02 5.78
C ALA A 48 17.69 -7.42 7.19
N GLU A 49 18.79 -6.87 7.72
CA GLU A 49 18.84 -6.30 9.07
C GLU A 49 18.42 -4.82 9.15
N ALA A 50 18.17 -4.17 8.00
CA ALA A 50 17.81 -2.75 7.95
C ALA A 50 16.40 -2.48 8.48
N MET A 51 15.53 -3.48 8.37
CA MET A 51 14.14 -3.45 8.82
C MET A 51 13.87 -4.56 9.83
N ASP A 52 12.97 -4.31 10.76
CA ASP A 52 12.37 -5.33 11.62
C ASP A 52 10.85 -5.28 11.38
N GLN A 53 10.37 -6.25 10.62
CA GLN A 53 9.02 -6.21 10.06
C GLN A 53 8.81 -4.91 9.25
N ASN A 54 7.93 -4.02 9.73
CA ASN A 54 7.65 -2.72 9.09
C ASN A 54 8.36 -1.55 9.80
N SER A 55 9.28 -1.82 10.73
CA SER A 55 10.02 -0.79 11.50
C SER A 55 11.44 -0.64 10.99
N ILE A 56 11.90 0.60 10.83
CA ILE A 56 13.26 0.92 10.38
C ILE A 56 14.23 0.77 11.56
N LYS A 57 15.19 -0.15 11.47
CA LYS A 57 16.22 -0.40 12.50
C LYS A 57 17.54 0.29 12.18
N GLN A 58 17.90 0.34 10.90
CA GLN A 58 19.15 0.95 10.46
C GLN A 58 18.87 2.11 9.47
N PRO A 59 18.58 3.33 9.96
CA PRO A 59 18.20 4.46 9.11
C PRO A 59 19.21 4.76 8.01
N THR A 60 20.51 4.73 8.31
CA THR A 60 21.58 4.99 7.33
C THR A 60 21.56 4.00 6.15
N VAL A 61 21.29 2.71 6.41
CA VAL A 61 21.20 1.70 5.35
C VAL A 61 19.98 1.94 4.46
N VAL A 62 18.87 2.39 5.06
CA VAL A 62 17.65 2.72 4.32
C VAL A 62 17.85 3.99 3.48
N SER A 63 18.47 5.05 4.02
CA SER A 63 18.74 6.28 3.26
C SER A 63 19.72 6.06 2.11
N GLU A 64 20.73 5.21 2.29
CA GLU A 64 21.60 4.78 1.18
C GLU A 64 20.85 4.00 0.11
N ALA A 65 19.91 3.13 0.50
CA ALA A 65 19.09 2.38 -0.45
C ALA A 65 18.10 3.31 -1.19
N LEU A 66 17.53 4.34 -0.51
CA LEU A 66 16.75 5.41 -1.14
C LEU A 66 17.56 6.19 -2.17
N SER A 67 18.79 6.58 -1.83
CA SER A 67 19.70 7.23 -2.78
C SER A 67 19.97 6.36 -4.01
N ARG A 68 20.23 5.05 -3.79
CA ARG A 68 20.48 4.10 -4.89
C ARG A 68 19.27 3.94 -5.81
N VAL A 69 18.07 3.77 -5.26
CA VAL A 69 16.86 3.59 -6.08
C VAL A 69 16.55 4.85 -6.88
N TRP A 70 16.73 6.03 -6.30
CA TRP A 70 16.57 7.30 -7.01
C TRP A 70 17.56 7.42 -8.16
N TYR A 71 18.85 7.17 -7.91
CA TYR A 71 19.87 7.22 -8.95
C TYR A 71 19.60 6.23 -10.09
N GLN A 72 19.22 4.98 -9.76
CA GLN A 72 18.89 3.95 -10.74
C GLN A 72 17.64 4.28 -11.57
N SER A 73 16.67 4.99 -10.99
CA SER A 73 15.45 5.39 -11.68
C SER A 73 15.71 6.38 -12.81
N ALA A 74 16.85 7.07 -12.80
CA ALA A 74 17.17 8.18 -13.69
C ALA A 74 16.13 9.33 -13.69
N ALA A 75 15.30 9.42 -12.63
CA ALA A 75 14.39 10.55 -12.43
C ALA A 75 15.17 11.81 -12.09
N LYS A 76 14.73 12.95 -12.64
CA LYS A 76 15.41 14.23 -12.43
C LYS A 76 14.83 15.04 -11.28
N HIS A 77 13.57 14.83 -10.96
CA HIS A 77 12.90 15.49 -9.84
C HIS A 77 13.15 14.74 -8.54
N LYS A 78 13.05 15.45 -7.43
CA LYS A 78 13.41 14.95 -6.10
C LYS A 78 12.23 14.80 -5.17
N ARG A 79 11.10 15.43 -5.52
CA ARG A 79 9.89 15.40 -4.70
C ARG A 79 9.33 13.99 -4.68
N CYS A 80 9.10 13.46 -3.48
CA CYS A 80 8.61 12.10 -3.30
C CYS A 80 7.41 12.03 -2.35
N ALA A 81 6.66 10.94 -2.50
CA ALA A 81 5.61 10.51 -1.61
C ALA A 81 6.02 9.17 -0.98
N LEU A 82 5.92 9.07 0.33
CA LEU A 82 6.15 7.86 1.11
C LEU A 82 4.91 7.53 1.94
N ALA A 83 4.86 6.31 2.46
CA ALA A 83 3.77 5.88 3.34
C ALA A 83 4.28 5.49 4.73
N VAL A 84 3.46 5.79 5.75
CA VAL A 84 3.56 5.20 7.08
C VAL A 84 2.76 3.90 7.09
N PRO A 85 3.25 2.83 7.72
CA PRO A 85 2.51 1.57 7.82
C PRO A 85 1.16 1.73 8.53
N LEU A 86 0.14 1.02 8.07
CA LEU A 86 -1.21 0.96 8.69
C LEU A 86 -1.15 0.71 10.20
N THR A 87 -0.25 -0.18 10.64
CA THR A 87 -0.07 -0.55 12.05
C THR A 87 0.43 0.59 12.93
N SER A 88 1.05 1.63 12.35
CA SER A 88 1.58 2.80 13.04
C SER A 88 0.68 4.03 12.90
N THR A 89 -0.56 3.84 12.42
CA THR A 89 -1.49 4.93 12.13
C THR A 89 -2.84 4.71 12.78
N PHE A 90 -3.57 5.79 12.94
CA PHE A 90 -4.99 5.79 13.29
C PHE A 90 -5.75 6.52 12.19
N SER A 91 -6.87 5.96 11.75
CA SER A 91 -7.77 6.66 10.83
C SER A 91 -9.22 6.32 11.12
N ARG A 92 -10.07 7.35 11.03
CA ARG A 92 -11.51 7.23 11.32
C ARG A 92 -12.32 8.26 10.56
N VAL A 93 -13.50 7.87 10.12
CA VAL A 93 -14.49 8.80 9.58
C VAL A 93 -15.28 9.39 10.74
N LEU A 94 -15.30 10.73 10.81
CA LEU A 94 -16.09 11.54 11.72
C LEU A 94 -17.29 12.11 10.97
N TYR A 95 -18.40 12.28 11.65
CA TYR A 95 -19.57 12.97 11.12
C TYR A 95 -19.74 14.28 11.88
N LEU A 96 -19.52 15.39 11.19
CA LEU A 96 -19.51 16.75 11.76
C LEU A 96 -20.61 17.60 11.14
N PRO A 97 -21.10 18.65 11.83
CA PRO A 97 -22.12 19.54 11.27
C PRO A 97 -21.67 20.15 9.93
N ALA A 98 -22.57 20.18 8.95
CA ALA A 98 -22.33 20.80 7.65
C ALA A 98 -22.36 22.33 7.74
N GLY A 99 -21.80 23.01 6.72
CA GLY A 99 -21.88 24.46 6.58
C GLY A 99 -20.94 25.29 7.45
N GLN A 100 -19.97 24.64 8.10
CA GLN A 100 -18.93 25.30 8.89
C GLN A 100 -17.87 25.96 7.98
N ALA A 101 -17.27 27.05 8.46
CA ALA A 101 -16.06 27.59 7.84
C ALA A 101 -14.88 26.61 8.04
N GLU A 102 -13.90 26.62 7.13
CA GLU A 102 -12.74 25.71 7.16
C GLU A 102 -12.01 25.75 8.52
N ALA A 103 -11.80 26.93 9.09
CA ALA A 103 -11.13 27.10 10.40
C ALA A 103 -11.96 26.53 11.57
N GLU A 104 -13.30 26.59 11.48
CA GLU A 104 -14.19 25.99 12.49
C GLU A 104 -14.16 24.48 12.39
N LEU A 105 -14.20 23.95 11.18
CA LEU A 105 -14.08 22.52 10.91
C LEU A 105 -12.75 21.97 11.42
N GLU A 106 -11.64 22.65 11.13
CA GLU A 106 -10.31 22.27 11.62
C GLU A 106 -10.26 22.20 13.15
N SER A 107 -10.80 23.25 13.82
CA SER A 107 -10.86 23.29 15.28
C SER A 107 -11.70 22.16 15.86
N GLN A 108 -12.83 21.84 15.21
CA GLN A 108 -13.70 20.77 15.66
C GLN A 108 -13.05 19.38 15.44
N VAL A 109 -12.38 19.17 14.30
CA VAL A 109 -11.60 17.95 14.05
C VAL A 109 -10.51 17.76 15.11
N GLN A 110 -9.81 18.83 15.52
CA GLN A 110 -8.80 18.77 16.56
C GLN A 110 -9.38 18.37 17.93
N ILE A 111 -10.56 18.91 18.28
CA ILE A 111 -11.27 18.58 19.52
C ILE A 111 -11.66 17.08 19.52
N GLU A 112 -12.30 16.63 18.45
CA GLU A 112 -12.70 15.23 18.31
C GLU A 112 -11.49 14.28 18.28
N ALA A 113 -10.42 14.66 17.58
CA ALA A 113 -9.17 13.91 17.54
C ALA A 113 -8.59 13.69 18.94
N GLY A 114 -8.63 14.73 19.81
CA GLY A 114 -8.16 14.64 21.18
C GLY A 114 -8.91 13.61 22.05
N GLN A 115 -10.12 13.19 21.65
CA GLN A 115 -10.91 12.22 22.38
C GLN A 115 -10.73 10.77 21.85
N ILE A 116 -10.39 10.62 20.56
CA ILE A 116 -10.43 9.31 19.90
C ILE A 116 -9.07 8.79 19.44
N VAL A 117 -8.10 9.68 19.21
CA VAL A 117 -6.75 9.27 18.79
C VAL A 117 -6.02 8.66 19.99
N PRO A 118 -5.48 7.43 19.88
CA PRO A 118 -4.89 6.72 21.03
C PRO A 118 -3.45 7.17 21.33
N PHE A 119 -3.08 8.38 20.92
CA PHE A 119 -1.76 8.99 21.11
C PHE A 119 -1.89 10.35 21.81
N ASP A 120 -0.83 10.85 22.43
CA ASP A 120 -0.79 12.22 22.95
C ASP A 120 -0.89 13.21 21.76
N VAL A 121 -1.86 14.13 21.83
CA VAL A 121 -2.15 15.11 20.76
C VAL A 121 -0.93 16.00 20.45
N ASN A 122 -0.03 16.20 21.43
CA ASN A 122 1.20 16.98 21.23
C ASN A 122 2.29 16.23 20.48
N GLU A 123 2.17 14.91 20.36
CA GLU A 123 3.13 14.01 19.71
C GLU A 123 2.58 13.41 18.42
N VAL A 124 1.48 13.97 17.88
CA VAL A 124 0.76 13.43 16.73
C VAL A 124 0.82 14.39 15.55
N SER A 125 1.20 13.87 14.40
CA SER A 125 0.93 14.47 13.09
C SER A 125 -0.40 13.95 12.59
N MET A 126 -1.34 14.85 12.28
CA MET A 126 -2.67 14.52 11.80
C MET A 126 -3.07 15.39 10.62
N ASP A 127 -3.93 14.84 9.80
CA ASP A 127 -4.54 15.49 8.65
C ASP A 127 -5.98 15.01 8.50
N PHE A 128 -6.81 15.76 7.79
CA PHE A 128 -8.19 15.38 7.54
C PHE A 128 -8.63 15.73 6.12
N GLN A 129 -9.59 14.98 5.63
CA GLN A 129 -10.21 15.19 4.32
C GLN A 129 -11.72 15.10 4.42
N VAL A 130 -12.42 16.08 3.88
CA VAL A 130 -13.88 16.01 3.70
C VAL A 130 -14.19 15.01 2.59
N LEU A 131 -15.02 14.02 2.90
CA LEU A 131 -15.45 13.00 1.94
C LEU A 131 -16.70 13.51 1.22
N GLU A 132 -16.52 13.97 0.00
CA GLU A 132 -17.63 14.32 -0.88
C GLU A 132 -18.50 13.05 -1.11
N ASN A 133 -19.81 13.14 -1.01
CA ASN A 133 -20.75 12.02 -1.16
C ASN A 133 -20.89 11.03 0.01
N GLU A 134 -20.39 11.34 1.19
CA GLU A 134 -20.74 10.63 2.42
C GLU A 134 -21.48 11.57 3.38
N THR A 135 -22.79 11.58 3.32
CA THR A 135 -23.63 12.27 4.31
C THR A 135 -24.36 11.24 5.15
N ALA A 136 -24.26 11.33 6.48
CA ALA A 136 -25.10 10.53 7.37
C ALA A 136 -26.54 11.05 7.39
N ASP A 137 -26.69 12.39 7.36
CA ASP A 137 -27.92 13.16 7.29
C ASP A 137 -27.66 14.45 6.53
N ASN A 138 -28.72 15.17 6.08
CA ASN A 138 -28.61 16.42 5.32
C ASN A 138 -27.81 17.52 6.02
N ASP A 139 -27.61 17.42 7.34
CA ASP A 139 -26.93 18.44 8.16
C ASP A 139 -25.51 18.01 8.60
N GLN A 140 -24.98 16.88 8.10
CA GLN A 140 -23.65 16.38 8.48
C GLN A 140 -22.77 16.13 7.26
N ILE A 141 -21.47 16.39 7.42
CA ILE A 141 -20.42 16.01 6.47
C ILE A 141 -19.57 14.89 7.08
N ALA A 142 -19.13 13.97 6.24
CA ALA A 142 -18.17 12.96 6.62
C ALA A 142 -16.75 13.49 6.44
N VAL A 143 -15.92 13.34 7.46
CA VAL A 143 -14.53 13.79 7.48
C VAL A 143 -13.63 12.61 7.84
N LEU A 144 -12.74 12.24 6.94
CA LEU A 144 -11.71 11.25 7.22
C LEU A 144 -10.60 11.92 8.01
N LEU A 145 -10.40 11.49 9.25
CA LEU A 145 -9.25 11.85 10.08
C LEU A 145 -8.18 10.77 9.93
N ALA A 146 -6.94 11.18 9.71
CA ALA A 146 -5.76 10.34 9.70
C ALA A 146 -4.71 10.89 10.67
N ALA A 147 -4.08 10.03 11.45
CA ALA A 147 -3.09 10.41 12.44
C ALA A 147 -1.98 9.37 12.57
N SER A 148 -0.77 9.83 12.82
CA SER A 148 0.39 9.01 13.16
C SER A 148 1.23 9.74 14.21
N ARG A 149 2.09 9.01 14.94
CA ARG A 149 3.07 9.67 15.80
C ARG A 149 3.97 10.57 14.96
N THR A 150 4.25 11.77 15.42
CA THR A 150 5.15 12.73 14.76
C THR A 150 6.54 12.14 14.52
N GLU A 151 6.99 11.26 15.43
CA GLU A 151 8.24 10.53 15.29
C GLU A 151 8.33 9.73 13.99
N ASN A 152 7.25 9.04 13.58
CA ASN A 152 7.21 8.28 12.33
C ASN A 152 7.38 9.18 11.10
N VAL A 153 6.71 10.33 11.11
CA VAL A 153 6.80 11.31 10.01
C VAL A 153 8.21 11.92 9.95
N ASN A 154 8.77 12.34 11.10
CA ASN A 154 10.10 12.90 11.19
C ASN A 154 11.18 11.88 10.78
N GLN A 155 11.00 10.60 11.09
CA GLN A 155 11.90 9.54 10.65
C GLN A 155 11.93 9.43 9.12
N LEU A 156 10.77 9.45 8.46
CA LEU A 156 10.68 9.44 7.00
C LEU A 156 11.33 10.69 6.39
N GLU A 157 11.09 11.88 6.98
CA GLU A 157 11.68 13.13 6.52
C GLU A 157 13.21 13.07 6.58
N SER A 158 13.76 12.63 7.73
CA SER A 158 15.22 12.49 7.90
C SER A 158 15.86 11.53 6.89
N LEU A 159 15.21 10.38 6.61
CA LEU A 159 15.69 9.41 5.64
C LEU A 159 15.72 9.96 4.21
N VAL A 160 14.69 10.72 3.86
CA VAL A 160 14.54 11.33 2.54
C VAL A 160 15.56 12.44 2.34
N ASP A 161 15.77 13.29 3.36
CA ASP A 161 16.76 14.37 3.35
C ASP A 161 18.17 13.81 3.23
N GLU A 162 18.54 12.78 4.01
CA GLU A 162 19.83 12.09 3.91
C GLU A 162 20.05 11.48 2.51
N ALA A 163 18.97 10.97 1.89
CA ALA A 163 19.03 10.45 0.51
C ALA A 163 19.16 11.54 -0.57
N GLY A 164 19.05 12.82 -0.20
CA GLY A 164 19.09 13.96 -1.12
C GLY A 164 17.80 14.18 -1.91
N LEU A 165 16.69 13.61 -1.43
CA LEU A 165 15.33 13.77 -1.93
C LEU A 165 14.56 14.85 -1.14
N GLU A 166 13.31 15.10 -1.48
CA GLU A 166 12.41 16.07 -0.84
C GLU A 166 11.09 15.37 -0.53
N LEU A 167 10.76 15.19 0.75
CA LEU A 167 9.51 14.60 1.18
C LEU A 167 8.35 15.60 0.97
N ALA A 168 7.51 15.32 -0.02
CA ALA A 168 6.41 16.19 -0.38
C ALA A 168 5.06 15.70 0.17
N ILE A 169 4.89 14.38 0.30
CA ILE A 169 3.65 13.75 0.75
C ILE A 169 4.00 12.59 1.68
N VAL A 170 3.33 12.53 2.83
CA VAL A 170 3.27 11.34 3.68
C VAL A 170 1.85 10.81 3.63
N ASP A 171 1.70 9.59 3.16
CA ASP A 171 0.42 8.87 3.07
C ASP A 171 0.40 7.69 4.06
N ILE A 172 -0.66 6.92 4.07
CA ILE A 172 -0.76 5.62 4.74
C ILE A 172 -0.74 4.53 3.66
N ASP A 173 -0.01 3.46 3.86
CA ASP A 173 0.14 2.37 2.89
C ASP A 173 -1.20 1.81 2.38
N LYS A 174 -2.21 1.69 3.27
CA LYS A 174 -3.56 1.27 2.89
C LYS A 174 -4.24 2.24 1.90
N TYR A 175 -4.04 3.55 2.06
CA TYR A 175 -4.62 4.52 1.13
C TYR A 175 -3.86 4.57 -0.17
N ALA A 176 -2.54 4.41 -0.14
CA ALA A 176 -1.77 4.19 -1.35
C ALA A 176 -2.27 2.95 -2.12
N LEU A 177 -2.51 1.84 -1.42
CA LEU A 177 -3.08 0.63 -2.02
C LEU A 177 -4.48 0.90 -2.62
N LEU A 178 -5.35 1.60 -1.89
CA LEU A 178 -6.68 1.99 -2.38
C LEU A 178 -6.60 2.89 -3.62
N ASN A 179 -5.68 3.87 -3.63
CA ASN A 179 -5.46 4.77 -4.76
C ASN A 179 -4.99 4.01 -6.01
N SER A 180 -4.11 3.01 -5.86
CA SER A 180 -3.71 2.16 -6.97
C SER A 180 -4.87 1.34 -7.54
N TYR A 181 -5.76 0.85 -6.68
CA TYR A 181 -6.99 0.17 -7.12
C TYR A 181 -7.90 1.10 -7.89
N ILE A 182 -8.27 2.24 -7.32
CA ILE A 182 -9.17 3.22 -7.93
C ILE A 182 -8.61 3.74 -9.25
N GLY A 183 -7.32 4.07 -9.27
CA GLY A 183 -6.66 4.65 -10.44
C GLY A 183 -6.43 3.68 -11.58
N LEU A 184 -6.12 2.41 -11.28
CA LEU A 184 -5.55 1.48 -12.27
C LEU A 184 -6.28 0.15 -12.41
N LEU A 185 -6.93 -0.37 -11.36
CA LEU A 185 -7.54 -1.71 -11.36
C LEU A 185 -9.07 -1.69 -11.40
N GLU A 186 -9.68 -0.64 -10.86
CA GLU A 186 -11.13 -0.51 -10.85
C GLU A 186 -11.67 -0.44 -12.28
N THR A 187 -12.74 -1.18 -12.52
CA THR A 187 -13.44 -1.26 -13.81
C THR A 187 -14.95 -1.15 -13.60
N PRO A 188 -15.74 -0.79 -14.62
CA PRO A 188 -17.20 -0.78 -14.52
C PRO A 188 -17.79 -2.12 -14.05
N ALA A 189 -17.14 -3.24 -14.35
CA ALA A 189 -17.57 -4.57 -13.92
C ALA A 189 -17.32 -4.84 -12.43
N LEU A 190 -16.37 -4.14 -11.82
CA LEU A 190 -16.01 -4.26 -10.39
C LEU A 190 -16.63 -3.17 -9.53
N HIS A 191 -17.08 -2.05 -10.12
CA HIS A 191 -17.56 -0.88 -9.39
C HIS A 191 -18.64 -1.18 -8.34
N ASP A 192 -19.63 -1.96 -8.72
CA ASP A 192 -20.75 -2.34 -7.84
C ASP A 192 -20.49 -3.61 -7.02
N LYS A 193 -19.38 -4.30 -7.27
CA LYS A 193 -18.95 -5.47 -6.49
C LYS A 193 -18.21 -5.10 -5.24
N THR A 194 -18.28 -5.95 -4.23
CA THR A 194 -17.38 -5.88 -3.09
C THR A 194 -16.12 -6.67 -3.41
N VAL A 195 -15.02 -5.95 -3.56
CA VAL A 195 -13.70 -6.51 -3.91
C VAL A 195 -12.85 -6.58 -2.65
N ALA A 196 -12.21 -7.71 -2.40
CA ALA A 196 -11.15 -7.82 -1.42
C ALA A 196 -9.80 -7.55 -2.09
N LEU A 197 -9.11 -6.47 -1.73
CA LEU A 197 -7.72 -6.24 -2.08
C LEU A 197 -6.86 -6.96 -1.03
N MET A 198 -5.98 -7.83 -1.48
CA MET A 198 -5.03 -8.53 -0.60
C MET A 198 -3.62 -8.18 -1.04
N HIS A 199 -2.95 -7.33 -0.25
CA HIS A 199 -1.54 -7.00 -0.50
C HIS A 199 -0.66 -7.91 0.35
N ILE A 200 -0.01 -8.88 -0.29
CA ILE A 200 0.82 -9.89 0.36
C ILE A 200 2.27 -9.41 0.36
N GLY A 201 2.71 -8.89 1.50
CA GLY A 201 4.08 -8.45 1.74
C GLY A 201 4.97 -9.56 2.33
N ALA A 202 6.18 -9.19 2.73
CA ALA A 202 7.11 -10.11 3.37
C ALA A 202 6.68 -10.44 4.82
N HIS A 203 6.20 -9.47 5.59
CA HIS A 203 5.85 -9.65 7.00
C HIS A 203 4.36 -9.49 7.31
N SER A 204 3.59 -8.86 6.41
CA SER A 204 2.17 -8.67 6.64
C SER A 204 1.35 -8.81 5.36
N VAL A 205 0.05 -9.11 5.54
CA VAL A 205 -0.96 -9.04 4.50
C VAL A 205 -1.97 -7.96 4.87
N ILE A 206 -2.10 -6.94 4.02
CA ILE A 206 -3.20 -5.98 4.16
C ILE A 206 -4.42 -6.58 3.44
N PHE A 207 -5.46 -6.92 4.21
CA PHE A 207 -6.76 -7.29 3.70
C PHE A 207 -7.67 -6.06 3.74
N MET A 208 -8.22 -5.64 2.59
CA MET A 208 -9.12 -4.49 2.49
C MET A 208 -10.35 -4.85 1.67
N ALA A 209 -11.55 -4.68 2.25
CA ALA A 209 -12.80 -4.77 1.51
C ALA A 209 -13.17 -3.40 0.94
N VAL A 210 -13.38 -3.34 -0.38
CA VAL A 210 -13.69 -2.11 -1.12
C VAL A 210 -14.96 -2.30 -1.93
N ARG A 211 -15.82 -1.27 -1.97
CA ARG A 211 -16.98 -1.21 -2.87
C ARG A 211 -17.21 0.24 -3.30
N LYS A 212 -17.50 0.47 -4.56
CA LYS A 212 -17.73 1.81 -5.11
C LYS A 212 -16.59 2.77 -4.78
N CYS A 213 -15.35 2.30 -4.92
CA CYS A 213 -14.14 3.04 -4.60
C CYS A 213 -14.02 3.49 -3.11
N LYS A 214 -14.78 2.86 -2.20
CA LYS A 214 -14.75 3.18 -0.77
C LYS A 214 -14.28 1.99 0.05
N GLU A 215 -13.41 2.26 1.04
CA GLU A 215 -13.02 1.30 2.06
C GLU A 215 -14.24 0.95 2.94
N LEU A 216 -14.60 -0.32 2.99
CA LEU A 216 -15.58 -0.84 3.94
C LEU A 216 -14.91 -1.37 5.20
N TYR A 217 -13.77 -2.03 5.04
CA TYR A 217 -13.04 -2.68 6.12
C TYR A 217 -11.57 -2.83 5.74
N VAL A 218 -10.69 -2.73 6.71
CA VAL A 218 -9.27 -3.02 6.54
C VAL A 218 -8.74 -3.77 7.75
N LYS A 219 -7.84 -4.71 7.51
CA LYS A 219 -7.12 -5.45 8.55
C LYS A 219 -5.70 -5.73 8.10
N ASP A 220 -4.74 -5.44 8.98
CA ASP A 220 -3.39 -5.95 8.86
C ASP A 220 -3.32 -7.34 9.49
N ILE A 221 -2.70 -8.28 8.78
CA ILE A 221 -2.51 -9.67 9.18
C ILE A 221 -1.01 -9.90 9.30
N ASN A 222 -0.53 -10.20 10.50
CA ASN A 222 0.88 -10.52 10.74
C ASN A 222 1.22 -11.90 10.17
N PHE A 223 1.34 -11.98 8.86
CA PHE A 223 1.69 -13.16 8.06
C PHE A 223 2.25 -12.71 6.71
N GLY A 224 3.32 -13.32 6.22
CA GLY A 224 3.91 -12.94 4.93
C GLY A 224 4.98 -13.89 4.45
N THR A 225 5.60 -13.57 3.29
CA THR A 225 6.54 -14.47 2.60
C THR A 225 7.84 -14.68 3.37
N ALA A 226 8.23 -13.77 4.29
CA ALA A 226 9.44 -13.94 5.09
C ALA A 226 9.44 -15.23 5.94
N GLN A 227 8.27 -15.73 6.34
CA GLN A 227 8.17 -17.00 7.06
C GLN A 227 8.54 -18.19 6.15
N LEU A 228 8.10 -18.17 4.90
CA LEU A 228 8.47 -19.17 3.89
C LEU A 228 9.96 -19.08 3.57
N GLU A 229 10.46 -17.88 3.34
CA GLU A 229 11.88 -17.61 3.07
C GLU A 229 12.79 -18.12 4.21
N GLN A 230 12.39 -17.87 5.46
CA GLN A 230 13.10 -18.35 6.63
C GLN A 230 13.13 -19.88 6.71
N GLN A 231 11.99 -20.55 6.51
CA GLN A 231 11.90 -22.01 6.52
C GLN A 231 12.78 -22.66 5.44
N LEU A 232 12.79 -22.09 4.24
CA LEU A 232 13.66 -22.53 3.15
C LEU A 232 15.15 -22.32 3.47
N ALA A 233 15.51 -21.19 4.08
CA ALA A 233 16.88 -20.92 4.50
C ALA A 233 17.35 -21.89 5.59
N GLU A 234 16.52 -22.16 6.59
CA GLU A 234 16.82 -23.11 7.67
C GLU A 234 16.99 -24.56 7.16
N SER A 235 16.29 -24.92 6.09
CA SER A 235 16.44 -26.23 5.43
C SER A 235 17.70 -26.37 4.57
N GLY A 236 18.45 -25.28 4.39
CA GLY A 236 19.64 -25.24 3.52
C GLY A 236 19.34 -25.22 2.02
N LEU A 237 18.09 -25.02 1.64
CA LEU A 237 17.63 -25.00 0.23
C LEU A 237 17.82 -23.62 -0.44
N LEU A 238 18.30 -22.61 0.30
CA LEU A 238 18.51 -21.26 -0.24
C LEU A 238 19.97 -20.94 -0.44
N ALA A 239 20.37 -20.83 -1.71
CA ALA A 239 21.39 -19.87 -2.12
C ALA A 239 20.67 -18.64 -2.68
N ASP A 240 21.08 -17.43 -2.28
CA ASP A 240 20.37 -16.14 -2.52
C ASP A 240 19.89 -15.87 -3.97
N ALA A 241 20.41 -16.56 -4.96
CA ALA A 241 20.05 -16.37 -6.38
C ALA A 241 18.93 -17.29 -6.87
N GLU A 242 18.54 -18.30 -6.12
CA GLU A 242 17.63 -19.37 -6.57
C GLU A 242 16.21 -19.22 -6.01
N LEU A 243 16.00 -18.41 -4.96
CA LEU A 243 14.71 -18.26 -4.31
C LEU A 243 13.59 -17.93 -5.29
N GLN A 244 13.81 -16.97 -6.18
CA GLN A 244 12.78 -16.54 -7.14
C GLN A 244 12.40 -17.68 -8.10
N ASN A 245 13.36 -18.50 -8.53
CA ASN A 245 13.09 -19.64 -9.41
C ASN A 245 12.34 -20.76 -8.68
N LEU A 246 12.66 -20.98 -7.40
CA LEU A 246 11.98 -21.99 -6.58
C LEU A 246 10.51 -21.60 -6.28
N LEU A 247 10.22 -20.30 -6.17
CA LEU A 247 8.86 -19.81 -5.93
C LEU A 247 8.00 -19.80 -7.21
N ASP A 248 8.63 -19.69 -8.39
CA ASP A 248 7.93 -19.71 -9.69
C ASP A 248 7.60 -21.15 -10.15
N GLU A 249 8.50 -22.13 -9.92
CA GLU A 249 8.30 -23.55 -10.24
C GLU A 249 9.02 -24.44 -9.21
N PRO A 250 8.46 -24.67 -8.02
CA PRO A 250 9.08 -25.51 -6.98
C PRO A 250 9.10 -26.97 -7.42
N ASP A 251 10.13 -27.70 -7.02
CA ASP A 251 10.13 -29.15 -7.13
C ASP A 251 9.11 -29.78 -6.16
N GLU A 252 8.84 -31.10 -6.31
CA GLU A 252 7.84 -31.81 -5.51
C GLU A 252 8.15 -31.78 -4.00
N HIS A 253 9.41 -31.74 -3.59
CA HIS A 253 9.78 -31.64 -2.18
C HIS A 253 9.48 -30.26 -1.62
N ILE A 254 9.89 -29.21 -2.32
CA ILE A 254 9.62 -27.82 -1.92
C ILE A 254 8.11 -27.54 -1.92
N GLU A 255 7.40 -28.02 -2.92
CA GLU A 255 5.94 -27.90 -3.00
C GLU A 255 5.26 -28.52 -1.77
N ASN A 256 5.56 -29.77 -1.45
CA ASN A 256 4.88 -30.50 -0.40
C ASN A 256 5.27 -30.05 1.02
N GLU A 257 6.55 -29.72 1.24
CA GLU A 257 7.09 -29.41 2.57
C GLU A 257 6.96 -27.94 2.97
N PHE A 258 6.93 -27.03 1.99
CA PHE A 258 6.99 -25.59 2.24
C PHE A 258 5.83 -24.82 1.60
N MET A 259 5.60 -24.97 0.29
CA MET A 259 4.64 -24.13 -0.44
C MET A 259 3.19 -24.45 -0.07
N GLN A 260 2.83 -25.73 -0.07
CA GLN A 260 1.46 -26.14 0.28
C GLN A 260 1.11 -25.78 1.74
N PRO A 261 1.94 -26.07 2.77
CA PRO A 261 1.68 -25.63 4.14
C PRO A 261 1.56 -24.10 4.27
N PHE A 262 2.41 -23.33 3.56
CA PHE A 262 2.32 -21.87 3.55
C PHE A 262 0.98 -21.38 2.99
N ARG A 263 0.53 -21.90 1.84
CA ARG A 263 -0.77 -21.54 1.24
C ARG A 263 -1.94 -21.90 2.17
N GLN A 264 -1.90 -23.06 2.81
CA GLN A 264 -2.93 -23.47 3.79
C GLN A 264 -2.98 -22.51 4.98
N GLN A 265 -1.83 -22.07 5.49
CA GLN A 265 -1.74 -21.08 6.56
C GLN A 265 -2.30 -19.72 6.12
N LEU A 266 -1.97 -19.26 4.91
CA LEU A 266 -2.50 -18.03 4.35
C LEU A 266 -4.03 -18.09 4.25
N VAL A 267 -4.61 -19.18 3.72
CA VAL A 267 -6.06 -19.40 3.65
C VAL A 267 -6.70 -19.29 5.05
N LEU A 268 -6.08 -19.88 6.07
CA LEU A 268 -6.58 -19.79 7.45
C LEU A 268 -6.60 -18.33 7.93
N GLN A 269 -5.57 -17.55 7.66
CA GLN A 269 -5.52 -16.13 8.03
C GLN A 269 -6.56 -15.30 7.26
N VAL A 270 -6.70 -15.56 5.96
CA VAL A 270 -7.71 -14.91 5.11
C VAL A 270 -9.13 -15.21 5.63
N ASN A 271 -9.43 -16.46 5.95
CA ASN A 271 -10.73 -16.85 6.51
C ASN A 271 -11.02 -16.13 7.84
N ARG A 272 -10.01 -15.95 8.71
CA ARG A 272 -10.16 -15.15 9.94
C ARG A 272 -10.47 -13.68 9.65
N ALA A 273 -9.83 -13.11 8.61
CA ALA A 273 -10.12 -11.74 8.20
C ALA A 273 -11.53 -11.60 7.61
N LEU A 274 -11.96 -12.56 6.79
CA LEU A 274 -13.33 -12.62 6.24
C LEU A 274 -14.38 -12.73 7.35
N GLN A 275 -14.15 -13.58 8.37
CA GLN A 275 -15.04 -13.70 9.53
C GLN A 275 -15.13 -12.41 10.35
N ALA A 276 -13.97 -11.74 10.57
CA ALA A 276 -13.95 -10.46 11.26
C ALA A 276 -14.68 -9.38 10.47
N TYR A 277 -14.51 -9.34 9.14
CA TYR A 277 -15.27 -8.46 8.26
C TYR A 277 -16.75 -8.77 8.26
N ALA A 278 -17.15 -10.04 8.23
CA ALA A 278 -18.55 -10.45 8.30
C ALA A 278 -19.26 -9.99 9.58
N SER A 279 -18.50 -9.78 10.65
CA SER A 279 -19.01 -9.26 11.92
C SER A 279 -19.04 -7.72 11.98
N SER A 280 -18.56 -7.03 10.96
CA SER A 280 -18.55 -5.56 10.91
C SER A 280 -19.91 -5.00 10.51
N SER A 281 -20.20 -3.77 10.93
CA SER A 281 -21.45 -3.06 10.56
C SER A 281 -21.53 -2.71 9.08
N LYS A 282 -20.40 -2.69 8.36
CA LYS A 282 -20.30 -2.39 6.93
C LYS A 282 -20.23 -3.63 6.06
N TYR A 283 -20.56 -4.81 6.60
CA TYR A 283 -20.45 -6.05 5.85
C TYR A 283 -21.27 -6.05 4.55
N GLN A 284 -20.58 -6.38 3.49
CA GLN A 284 -21.12 -6.71 2.17
C GLN A 284 -20.38 -7.95 1.68
N ARG A 285 -21.11 -8.92 1.12
CA ARG A 285 -20.47 -10.17 0.66
C ARG A 285 -19.34 -9.87 -0.34
N ILE A 286 -18.15 -10.43 -0.09
CA ILE A 286 -17.04 -10.37 -1.06
C ILE A 286 -17.43 -11.17 -2.31
N GLU A 287 -17.18 -10.59 -3.47
CA GLU A 287 -17.54 -11.16 -4.77
C GLU A 287 -16.31 -11.36 -5.67
N HIS A 288 -15.17 -10.78 -5.30
CA HIS A 288 -13.93 -10.84 -6.08
C HIS A 288 -12.73 -10.56 -5.18
N ILE A 289 -11.60 -11.21 -5.47
CA ILE A 289 -10.33 -10.99 -4.77
C ILE A 289 -9.28 -10.55 -5.78
N ILE A 290 -8.55 -9.48 -5.47
CA ILE A 290 -7.39 -9.02 -6.25
C ILE A 290 -6.16 -9.10 -5.35
N LEU A 291 -5.16 -9.86 -5.81
CA LEU A 291 -3.89 -10.05 -5.14
C LEU A 291 -2.86 -9.02 -5.62
N THR A 292 -2.18 -8.39 -4.68
CA THR A 292 -1.06 -7.49 -4.91
C THR A 292 0.09 -7.83 -3.95
N GLY A 293 1.23 -7.14 -4.10
CA GLY A 293 2.40 -7.40 -3.26
C GLY A 293 3.32 -8.49 -3.84
N GLY A 294 4.51 -8.63 -3.28
CA GLY A 294 5.50 -9.59 -3.76
C GLY A 294 5.04 -11.04 -3.67
N GLY A 295 4.32 -11.38 -2.61
CA GLY A 295 3.80 -12.73 -2.38
C GLY A 295 2.61 -13.13 -3.26
N SER A 296 2.01 -12.19 -4.00
CA SER A 296 0.86 -12.50 -4.88
C SER A 296 1.18 -13.43 -6.05
N ARG A 297 2.47 -13.60 -6.38
CA ARG A 297 2.95 -14.44 -7.48
C ARG A 297 3.46 -15.81 -7.05
N LEU A 298 3.29 -16.17 -5.79
CA LEU A 298 3.64 -17.49 -5.32
C LEU A 298 2.95 -18.57 -6.15
N TRP A 299 3.69 -19.62 -6.47
CA TRP A 299 3.22 -20.75 -7.28
C TRP A 299 1.86 -21.27 -6.82
N GLN A 300 0.94 -21.41 -7.75
CA GLN A 300 -0.43 -21.91 -7.54
C GLN A 300 -1.26 -21.16 -6.45
N LEU A 301 -0.83 -19.98 -6.01
CA LEU A 301 -1.55 -19.28 -4.94
C LEU A 301 -2.94 -18.83 -5.37
N THR A 302 -3.07 -18.33 -6.59
CA THR A 302 -4.34 -17.84 -7.15
C THR A 302 -5.38 -18.96 -7.22
N GLU A 303 -4.97 -20.10 -7.77
CA GLU A 303 -5.79 -21.30 -7.91
C GLU A 303 -6.20 -21.85 -6.53
N HIS A 304 -5.22 -21.96 -5.62
CA HIS A 304 -5.47 -22.47 -4.28
C HIS A 304 -6.45 -21.58 -3.50
N LEU A 305 -6.30 -20.26 -3.56
CA LEU A 305 -7.25 -19.33 -2.93
C LEU A 305 -8.63 -19.38 -3.60
N HIS A 306 -8.68 -19.54 -4.93
CA HIS A 306 -9.93 -19.71 -5.65
C HIS A 306 -10.71 -20.94 -5.18
N ASP A 307 -10.04 -22.08 -5.10
CA ASP A 307 -10.65 -23.36 -4.73
C ASP A 307 -11.11 -23.38 -3.26
N GLU A 308 -10.28 -22.84 -2.35
CA GLU A 308 -10.58 -22.86 -0.90
C GLU A 308 -11.63 -21.83 -0.47
N LEU A 309 -11.71 -20.69 -1.17
CA LEU A 309 -12.62 -19.60 -0.83
C LEU A 309 -13.90 -19.58 -1.70
N GLU A 310 -13.94 -20.36 -2.77
CA GLU A 310 -15.01 -20.38 -3.76
C GLU A 310 -15.31 -18.97 -4.34
N LEU A 311 -14.26 -18.15 -4.51
CA LEU A 311 -14.34 -16.78 -5.01
C LEU A 311 -13.43 -16.61 -6.23
N PRO A 312 -13.80 -15.76 -7.20
CA PRO A 312 -12.87 -15.34 -8.25
C PRO A 312 -11.66 -14.64 -7.65
N VAL A 313 -10.46 -15.12 -7.97
CA VAL A 313 -9.17 -14.56 -7.53
C VAL A 313 -8.33 -14.22 -8.74
N GLU A 314 -7.77 -13.03 -8.79
CA GLU A 314 -6.82 -12.62 -9.83
C GLU A 314 -5.64 -11.85 -9.23
N VAL A 315 -4.50 -11.92 -9.91
CA VAL A 315 -3.35 -11.07 -9.61
C VAL A 315 -3.53 -9.74 -10.31
N ALA A 316 -3.17 -8.64 -9.65
CA ALA A 316 -3.29 -7.30 -10.19
C ALA A 316 -2.54 -7.14 -11.52
N ASP A 317 -3.25 -6.62 -12.54
CA ASP A 317 -2.73 -6.25 -13.85
C ASP A 317 -2.93 -4.74 -14.06
N PHE A 318 -1.88 -3.96 -13.78
CA PHE A 318 -1.90 -2.51 -13.96
C PHE A 318 -1.77 -2.08 -15.43
N GLY A 319 -1.31 -2.97 -16.30
CA GLY A 319 -1.06 -2.70 -17.71
C GLY A 319 -2.29 -2.27 -18.51
N ARG A 320 -3.49 -2.50 -17.97
CA ARG A 320 -4.75 -2.07 -18.62
C ARG A 320 -4.88 -0.54 -18.73
N ARG A 321 -4.38 0.20 -17.72
CA ARG A 321 -4.47 1.67 -17.62
C ARG A 321 -3.11 2.34 -17.43
N LEU A 322 -2.02 1.57 -17.48
CA LEU A 322 -0.65 2.04 -17.29
C LEU A 322 0.19 1.74 -18.53
N SER A 323 0.32 2.70 -19.43
CA SER A 323 1.25 2.60 -20.55
C SER A 323 2.71 2.72 -20.06
N VAL A 324 3.66 2.17 -20.83
CA VAL A 324 5.07 2.09 -20.41
C VAL A 324 5.92 3.06 -21.21
N GLY A 325 6.56 4.01 -20.53
CA GLY A 325 7.48 4.97 -21.11
C GLY A 325 8.76 4.30 -21.67
N ASN A 326 9.39 4.95 -22.64
CA ASN A 326 10.53 4.40 -23.37
C ASN A 326 11.78 4.10 -22.52
N LYS A 327 11.86 4.68 -21.32
CA LYS A 327 13.01 4.51 -20.40
C LYS A 327 12.80 3.40 -19.38
N VAL A 328 11.61 2.82 -19.33
CA VAL A 328 11.25 1.79 -18.35
C VAL A 328 11.56 0.41 -18.89
N SER A 329 12.23 -0.39 -18.11
CA SER A 329 12.46 -1.81 -18.41
C SER A 329 11.17 -2.61 -18.31
N ARG A 330 10.63 -3.04 -19.47
CA ARG A 330 9.44 -3.90 -19.51
C ARG A 330 9.64 -5.24 -18.81
N ARG A 331 10.88 -5.75 -18.84
CA ARG A 331 11.23 -6.99 -18.11
C ARG A 331 11.12 -6.79 -16.61
N LEU A 332 11.67 -5.70 -16.07
CA LEU A 332 11.59 -5.37 -14.66
C LEU A 332 10.14 -5.16 -14.22
N LEU A 333 9.36 -4.41 -15.01
CA LEU A 333 7.94 -4.19 -14.75
C LEU A 333 7.21 -5.53 -14.66
N LYS A 334 7.30 -6.38 -15.69
CA LYS A 334 6.62 -7.67 -15.73
C LYS A 334 7.01 -8.58 -14.55
N ALA A 335 8.27 -8.54 -14.12
CA ALA A 335 8.74 -9.36 -13.01
C ALA A 335 8.19 -8.90 -11.64
N HIS A 336 7.86 -7.62 -11.48
CA HIS A 336 7.51 -7.05 -10.18
C HIS A 336 6.14 -6.35 -10.14
N GLU A 337 5.38 -6.36 -11.22
CA GLU A 337 4.16 -5.55 -11.38
C GLU A 337 3.21 -5.57 -10.17
N PRO A 338 2.76 -6.71 -9.63
CA PRO A 338 1.85 -6.71 -8.50
C PRO A 338 2.46 -6.14 -7.21
N SER A 339 3.80 -6.21 -7.08
CA SER A 339 4.52 -5.67 -5.92
C SER A 339 4.62 -4.14 -5.92
N LEU A 340 4.25 -3.49 -7.03
CA LEU A 340 4.33 -2.05 -7.21
C LEU A 340 3.10 -1.29 -6.71
N ALA A 341 2.06 -1.98 -6.22
CA ALA A 341 0.76 -1.39 -5.88
C ALA A 341 0.87 -0.17 -4.96
N VAL A 342 1.64 -0.25 -3.87
CA VAL A 342 1.81 0.86 -2.93
C VAL A 342 2.57 2.02 -3.59
N ALA A 343 3.70 1.75 -4.24
CA ALA A 343 4.49 2.78 -4.94
C ALA A 343 3.68 3.47 -6.06
N LEU A 344 2.84 2.71 -6.80
CA LEU A 344 1.93 3.26 -7.80
C LEU A 344 0.90 4.19 -7.17
N GLY A 345 0.23 3.77 -6.10
CA GLY A 345 -0.74 4.60 -5.40
C GLY A 345 -0.14 5.88 -4.86
N LEU A 346 1.09 5.84 -4.33
CA LEU A 346 1.84 7.03 -3.90
C LEU A 346 2.18 7.95 -5.06
N ALA A 347 2.60 7.41 -6.21
CA ALA A 347 2.92 8.21 -7.40
C ALA A 347 1.66 8.89 -7.98
N LEU A 348 0.49 8.24 -7.91
CA LEU A 348 -0.78 8.80 -8.35
C LEU A 348 -1.19 10.06 -7.56
N ARG A 349 -0.76 10.20 -6.28
CA ARG A 349 -0.99 11.41 -5.47
C ARG A 349 -0.43 12.67 -6.12
N GLY A 350 0.61 12.57 -6.92
CA GLY A 350 1.16 13.68 -7.69
C GLY A 350 0.36 14.05 -8.94
N CYS A 351 -0.62 13.22 -9.32
CA CYS A 351 -1.47 13.40 -10.49
C CYS A 351 -2.87 13.95 -10.16
N GLU A 352 -3.23 14.02 -8.86
CA GLU A 352 -4.52 14.54 -8.34
C GLU A 352 -4.64 16.09 -8.32
#